data_a0e75fc1b1c8f70d4598380bbc0ecafa
#
_entry.id   a0e75fc1b1c8f70d4598380bbc0ecafa
#
_cell.length_a   1.000
_cell.length_b   1.000
_cell.length_c   1.000
_cell.angle_alpha   90.00
_cell.angle_beta   90.00
_cell.angle_gamma   90.00
#
_symmetry.space_group_name_H-M   'P 1'
#
loop_
_entity.id
_entity.type
_entity.pdbx_description
1 polymer ?
#
loop_
_entity_poly.entity_id
_entity_poly.type
_entity_poly.pdbx_seq_one_letter_code
_entity_poly.pdbx_strand_id
1 'polypeptide(L)'
;MKVSGTAVGLLLTIAALASMSAPVSVWAQDAARVVAGEDAWNKAGCFQCHGTSGEGGEGGEFPAGPSLRATKLDRATLAETISCGRPGTPMPAWLDGAYTESACYGLPKRPPPAGVVLTPVLDAAEIAALVDYLMAKIVGH
;
A
#
# COMPACT_ATOMS: atom_id res chain seq x y z
N MET A 1 78.96 26.21 0.13
CA MET A 1 78.20 25.20 -0.70
C MET A 1 76.74 25.30 -0.35
N LYS A 2 75.96 25.82 -1.27
CA LYS A 2 74.45 25.93 -1.14
C LYS A 2 73.79 24.72 -1.80
N VAL A 3 72.98 23.97 -1.07
CA VAL A 3 72.21 22.91 -1.62
C VAL A 3 70.72 23.39 -1.64
N SER A 4 70.25 23.68 -2.85
CA SER A 4 68.80 23.99 -3.09
C SER A 4 68.04 22.70 -3.13
N GLY A 5 67.10 22.53 -2.19
CA GLY A 5 66.10 21.46 -2.21
C GLY A 5 64.84 21.93 -2.89
N THR A 6 64.54 21.37 -4.05
CA THR A 6 63.28 21.60 -4.79
C THR A 6 62.13 20.71 -4.22
N ALA A 7 61.15 21.32 -3.60
CA ALA A 7 59.94 20.64 -3.14
C ALA A 7 59.00 20.41 -4.33
N VAL A 8 58.78 19.15 -4.71
CA VAL A 8 57.75 18.75 -5.68
C VAL A 8 56.41 18.61 -4.96
N GLY A 9 55.56 19.59 -5.17
CA GLY A 9 54.18 19.55 -4.66
C GLY A 9 53.33 18.58 -5.48
N LEU A 10 52.89 17.49 -4.85
CA LEU A 10 51.94 16.53 -5.41
C LEU A 10 50.51 17.06 -5.23
N LEU A 11 49.94 17.62 -6.30
CA LEU A 11 48.55 18.05 -6.34
C LEU A 11 47.66 16.82 -6.49
N LEU A 12 47.02 16.36 -5.40
CA LEU A 12 45.94 15.38 -5.39
C LEU A 12 44.66 16.05 -5.88
N THR A 13 44.29 15.83 -7.13
CA THR A 13 42.99 16.19 -7.66
C THR A 13 41.94 15.16 -7.20
N ILE A 14 41.15 15.53 -6.20
CA ILE A 14 39.99 14.75 -5.78
C ILE A 14 38.87 14.98 -6.81
N ALA A 15 38.69 14.01 -7.71
CA ALA A 15 37.53 13.98 -8.60
C ALA A 15 36.28 13.67 -7.79
N ALA A 16 35.47 14.69 -7.49
CA ALA A 16 34.14 14.53 -6.89
C ALA A 16 33.21 13.85 -7.92
N LEU A 17 32.94 12.57 -7.72
CA LEU A 17 31.87 11.86 -8.42
C LEU A 17 30.53 12.41 -7.91
N ALA A 18 30.00 13.41 -8.58
CA ALA A 18 28.62 13.86 -8.38
C ALA A 18 27.69 12.75 -8.87
N SER A 19 27.11 11.99 -7.93
CA SER A 19 26.05 11.03 -8.21
C SER A 19 24.83 11.81 -8.75
N MET A 20 24.64 11.80 -10.05
CA MET A 20 23.43 12.34 -10.70
C MET A 20 22.27 11.40 -10.42
N SER A 21 21.59 11.60 -9.28
CA SER A 21 20.29 10.98 -9.03
C SER A 21 19.30 11.65 -9.97
N ALA A 22 18.91 10.96 -11.05
CA ALA A 22 17.86 11.43 -11.93
C ALA A 22 16.55 11.53 -11.13
N PRO A 23 15.77 12.61 -11.24
CA PRO A 23 14.48 12.71 -10.59
C PRO A 23 13.56 11.62 -11.17
N VAL A 24 13.05 10.73 -10.29
CA VAL A 24 12.01 9.77 -10.67
C VAL A 24 10.77 10.58 -11.04
N SER A 25 10.23 10.37 -12.24
CA SER A 25 9.05 11.09 -12.67
C SER A 25 7.83 10.70 -11.82
N VAL A 26 6.92 11.64 -11.55
CA VAL A 26 5.69 11.40 -10.78
C VAL A 26 4.90 10.22 -11.38
N TRP A 27 4.82 10.15 -12.71
CA TRP A 27 4.16 9.04 -13.43
C TRP A 27 4.76 7.65 -13.14
N ALA A 28 6.07 7.56 -12.98
CA ALA A 28 6.72 6.30 -12.65
C ALA A 28 6.43 5.87 -11.20
N GLN A 29 6.30 6.82 -10.28
CA GLN A 29 5.92 6.55 -8.91
C GLN A 29 4.46 6.08 -8.81
N ASP A 30 3.54 6.74 -9.53
CA ASP A 30 2.12 6.35 -9.56
C ASP A 30 1.95 4.95 -10.16
N ALA A 31 2.65 4.63 -11.26
CA ALA A 31 2.62 3.30 -11.84
C ALA A 31 3.15 2.22 -10.89
N ALA A 32 4.25 2.49 -10.17
CA ALA A 32 4.82 1.56 -9.21
C ALA A 32 3.87 1.30 -8.02
N ARG A 33 3.15 2.32 -7.56
CA ARG A 33 2.13 2.17 -6.49
C ARG A 33 0.95 1.32 -6.93
N VAL A 34 0.49 1.47 -8.17
CA VAL A 34 -0.58 0.64 -8.72
C VAL A 34 -0.15 -0.83 -8.81
N VAL A 35 1.09 -1.12 -9.21
CA VAL A 35 1.63 -2.50 -9.22
C VAL A 35 1.71 -3.06 -7.80
N ALA A 36 2.26 -2.30 -6.85
CA ALA A 36 2.30 -2.73 -5.44
C ALA A 36 0.89 -2.96 -4.85
N GLY A 37 -0.10 -2.21 -5.31
CA GLY A 37 -1.50 -2.40 -4.93
C GLY A 37 -2.11 -3.67 -5.50
N GLU A 38 -1.75 -4.06 -6.71
CA GLU A 38 -2.14 -5.35 -7.29
C GLU A 38 -1.51 -6.52 -6.52
N ASP A 39 -0.24 -6.39 -6.12
CA ASP A 39 0.41 -7.37 -5.25
C ASP A 39 -0.32 -7.51 -3.90
N ALA A 40 -0.73 -6.40 -3.28
CA ALA A 40 -1.50 -6.39 -2.05
C ALA A 40 -2.90 -7.03 -2.23
N TRP A 41 -3.57 -6.77 -3.37
CA TRP A 41 -4.83 -7.42 -3.75
C TRP A 41 -4.70 -8.95 -3.80
N ASN A 42 -3.64 -9.43 -4.42
CA ASN A 42 -3.35 -10.85 -4.53
C ASN A 42 -2.92 -11.46 -3.19
N LYS A 43 -2.04 -10.78 -2.44
CA LYS A 43 -1.55 -11.20 -1.13
C LYS A 43 -2.68 -11.39 -0.12
N ALA A 44 -3.63 -10.46 -0.08
CA ALA A 44 -4.79 -10.52 0.80
C ALA A 44 -5.91 -11.43 0.27
N GLY A 45 -5.85 -11.88 -0.98
CA GLY A 45 -6.87 -12.73 -1.58
C GLY A 45 -8.23 -12.05 -1.79
N CYS A 46 -8.24 -10.75 -2.01
CA CYS A 46 -9.46 -9.97 -2.18
C CYS A 46 -10.36 -10.51 -3.29
N PHE A 47 -9.73 -11.03 -4.36
CA PHE A 47 -10.41 -11.63 -5.52
C PHE A 47 -11.30 -12.82 -5.16
N GLN A 48 -11.00 -13.53 -4.08
CA GLN A 48 -11.78 -14.71 -3.65
C GLN A 48 -13.23 -14.35 -3.31
N CYS A 49 -13.45 -13.16 -2.76
CA CYS A 49 -14.77 -12.67 -2.41
C CYS A 49 -15.31 -11.65 -3.42
N HIS A 50 -14.44 -10.81 -4.00
CA HIS A 50 -14.84 -9.68 -4.85
C HIS A 50 -14.77 -9.96 -6.36
N GLY A 51 -14.34 -11.18 -6.76
CA GLY A 51 -14.10 -11.52 -8.15
C GLY A 51 -12.72 -11.03 -8.65
N THR A 52 -12.18 -11.66 -9.67
CA THR A 52 -10.81 -11.44 -10.15
C THR A 52 -10.54 -10.02 -10.62
N SER A 53 -11.55 -9.33 -11.12
CA SER A 53 -11.49 -7.94 -11.57
C SER A 53 -12.49 -7.04 -10.83
N GLY A 54 -12.84 -7.40 -9.58
CA GLY A 54 -13.69 -6.61 -8.71
C GLY A 54 -15.17 -6.57 -9.12
N GLU A 55 -15.62 -7.51 -9.94
CA GLU A 55 -16.99 -7.63 -10.45
C GLU A 55 -18.00 -8.06 -9.38
N GLY A 56 -17.50 -8.59 -8.28
CA GLY A 56 -18.28 -9.24 -7.22
C GLY A 56 -18.11 -10.76 -7.25
N GLY A 57 -18.37 -11.39 -6.13
CA GLY A 57 -18.28 -12.84 -5.97
C GLY A 57 -19.65 -13.51 -6.11
N GLU A 58 -19.64 -14.76 -6.54
CA GLU A 58 -20.87 -15.58 -6.64
C GLU A 58 -21.15 -16.40 -5.36
N GLY A 59 -20.20 -16.39 -4.40
CA GLY A 59 -20.26 -17.27 -3.23
C GLY A 59 -19.63 -18.65 -3.51
N GLY A 60 -19.78 -19.56 -2.55
CA GLY A 60 -19.19 -20.90 -2.63
C GLY A 60 -18.23 -21.13 -1.47
N GLU A 61 -16.97 -21.47 -1.77
CA GLU A 61 -15.95 -21.67 -0.73
C GLU A 61 -15.70 -20.37 0.07
N PHE A 62 -15.76 -19.22 -0.60
CA PHE A 62 -15.68 -17.91 0.04
C PHE A 62 -17.00 -17.18 -0.03
N PRO A 63 -17.34 -16.31 0.96
CA PRO A 63 -18.55 -15.51 0.94
C PRO A 63 -18.58 -14.58 -0.29
N ALA A 64 -19.75 -14.40 -0.90
CA ALA A 64 -19.90 -13.43 -1.97
C ALA A 64 -19.67 -12.00 -1.46
N GLY A 65 -18.66 -11.33 -2.01
CA GLY A 65 -18.42 -9.90 -1.81
C GLY A 65 -19.16 -9.06 -2.86
N PRO A 66 -19.50 -7.81 -2.55
CA PRO A 66 -20.12 -6.93 -3.52
C PRO A 66 -19.15 -6.56 -4.65
N SER A 67 -19.72 -6.17 -5.81
CA SER A 67 -18.92 -5.56 -6.87
C SER A 67 -18.26 -4.27 -6.38
N LEU A 68 -16.97 -4.17 -6.60
CA LEU A 68 -16.19 -2.97 -6.31
C LEU A 68 -16.22 -1.97 -7.47
N ARG A 69 -16.55 -2.42 -8.68
CA ARG A 69 -16.65 -1.57 -9.88
C ARG A 69 -17.69 -0.47 -9.72
N ALA A 70 -18.81 -0.79 -9.09
CA ALA A 70 -19.92 0.13 -8.88
C ALA A 70 -19.82 0.91 -7.57
N THR A 71 -18.78 0.70 -6.76
CA THR A 71 -18.66 1.38 -5.46
C THR A 71 -18.58 2.89 -5.63
N LYS A 72 -19.18 3.62 -4.69
CA LYS A 72 -19.11 5.09 -4.60
C LYS A 72 -18.28 5.55 -3.42
N LEU A 73 -17.58 4.63 -2.77
CA LEU A 73 -16.71 4.95 -1.65
C LEU A 73 -15.51 5.77 -2.15
N ASP A 74 -15.18 6.81 -1.43
CA ASP A 74 -13.96 7.56 -1.67
C ASP A 74 -12.72 6.80 -1.17
N ARG A 75 -11.54 7.33 -1.48
CA ARG A 75 -10.26 6.71 -1.12
C ARG A 75 -10.10 6.51 0.39
N ALA A 76 -10.51 7.47 1.19
CA ALA A 76 -10.37 7.41 2.64
C ALA A 76 -11.26 6.33 3.24
N THR A 77 -12.51 6.27 2.78
CA THR A 77 -13.49 5.26 3.21
C THR A 77 -13.09 3.85 2.73
N LEU A 78 -12.52 3.72 1.52
CA LEU A 78 -11.95 2.44 1.05
C LEU A 78 -10.79 1.99 1.94
N ALA A 79 -9.84 2.89 2.22
CA ALA A 79 -8.70 2.58 3.08
C ALA A 79 -9.16 2.16 4.49
N GLU A 80 -10.10 2.88 5.09
CA GLU A 80 -10.65 2.54 6.41
C GLU A 80 -11.39 1.19 6.38
N THR A 81 -12.21 0.95 5.35
CA THR A 81 -12.95 -0.30 5.20
C THR A 81 -12.01 -1.50 5.05
N ILE A 82 -10.93 -1.37 4.29
CA ILE A 82 -9.93 -2.43 4.13
C ILE A 82 -9.16 -2.62 5.43
N SER A 83 -8.70 -1.54 6.05
CA SER A 83 -7.93 -1.59 7.29
C SER A 83 -8.71 -2.23 8.43
N CYS A 84 -9.95 -1.83 8.59
CA CYS A 84 -10.76 -2.13 9.78
C CYS A 84 -11.79 -3.25 9.56
N GLY A 85 -11.93 -3.74 8.31
CA GLY A 85 -12.97 -4.69 7.97
C GLY A 85 -14.36 -4.08 8.07
N ARG A 86 -15.37 -4.92 7.95
CA ARG A 86 -16.78 -4.50 8.11
C ARG A 86 -17.43 -5.30 9.23
N PRO A 87 -17.56 -4.72 10.44
CA PRO A 87 -18.15 -5.42 11.58
C PRO A 87 -19.52 -6.05 11.23
N GLY A 88 -19.73 -7.30 11.65
CA GLY A 88 -20.95 -8.04 11.37
C GLY A 88 -21.03 -8.62 9.95
N THR A 89 -19.96 -8.54 9.16
CA THR A 89 -19.86 -9.17 7.85
C THR A 89 -18.60 -10.06 7.76
N PRO A 90 -18.52 -10.95 6.75
CA PRO A 90 -17.33 -11.77 6.52
C PRO A 90 -16.08 -10.96 6.11
N MET A 91 -16.19 -9.68 5.72
CA MET A 91 -15.05 -8.89 5.30
C MET A 91 -14.14 -8.58 6.49
N PRO A 92 -12.91 -9.15 6.53
CA PRO A 92 -12.02 -8.98 7.67
C PRO A 92 -11.31 -7.62 7.68
N ALA A 93 -10.73 -7.29 8.84
CA ALA A 93 -9.75 -6.23 8.96
C ALA A 93 -8.39 -6.76 8.48
N TRP A 94 -7.80 -6.10 7.49
CA TRP A 94 -6.57 -6.54 6.86
C TRP A 94 -5.31 -5.87 7.44
N LEU A 95 -5.48 -4.69 8.09
CA LEU A 95 -4.36 -3.95 8.67
C LEU A 95 -3.81 -4.68 9.89
N ASP A 96 -2.49 -4.86 9.92
CA ASP A 96 -1.81 -5.25 11.14
C ASP A 96 -1.97 -4.16 12.22
N GLY A 97 -2.35 -4.55 13.43
CA GLY A 97 -2.66 -3.61 14.51
C GLY A 97 -4.01 -2.87 14.36
N ALA A 98 -4.92 -3.31 13.47
CA ALA A 98 -6.27 -2.75 13.40
C ALA A 98 -6.98 -2.77 14.75
N TYR A 99 -7.66 -1.68 15.11
CA TYR A 99 -8.32 -1.41 16.38
C TYR A 99 -7.38 -1.23 17.58
N THR A 100 -6.27 -1.94 17.66
CA THR A 100 -5.37 -1.89 18.83
C THR A 100 -4.28 -0.83 18.70
N GLU A 101 -3.65 -0.74 17.55
CA GLU A 101 -2.61 0.25 17.22
C GLU A 101 -3.14 1.37 16.32
N SER A 102 -4.16 1.06 15.54
CA SER A 102 -4.84 2.02 14.66
C SER A 102 -6.31 2.16 15.07
N ALA A 103 -6.79 3.41 15.15
CA ALA A 103 -8.21 3.68 15.39
C ALA A 103 -9.03 3.26 14.17
N CYS A 104 -10.24 2.74 14.40
CA CYS A 104 -11.17 2.31 13.37
C CYS A 104 -12.52 3.00 13.55
N TYR A 105 -13.08 3.55 12.47
CA TYR A 105 -14.40 4.19 12.45
C TYR A 105 -14.58 5.30 13.50
N GLY A 106 -13.52 6.08 13.70
CA GLY A 106 -13.53 7.15 14.69
C GLY A 106 -13.56 6.69 16.15
N LEU A 107 -13.48 5.37 16.40
CA LEU A 107 -13.44 4.83 17.74
C LEU A 107 -12.00 4.88 18.30
N PRO A 108 -11.82 5.10 19.62
CA PRO A 108 -10.52 5.04 20.24
C PRO A 108 -9.93 3.62 20.10
N LYS A 109 -8.60 3.53 20.15
CA LYS A 109 -7.88 2.25 20.17
C LYS A 109 -8.37 1.38 21.32
N ARG A 110 -8.81 0.17 20.99
CA ARG A 110 -9.36 -0.82 21.93
C ARG A 110 -9.38 -2.19 21.25
N PRO A 111 -9.63 -3.28 21.97
CA PRO A 111 -9.91 -4.56 21.32
C PRO A 111 -11.05 -4.45 20.30
N PRO A 112 -10.96 -5.18 19.17
CA PRO A 112 -11.99 -5.12 18.14
C PRO A 112 -13.37 -5.50 18.69
N PRO A 113 -14.45 -4.86 18.21
CA PRO A 113 -15.79 -5.22 18.63
C PRO A 113 -16.15 -6.65 18.17
N ALA A 114 -17.15 -7.24 18.82
CA ALA A 114 -17.68 -8.54 18.42
C ALA A 114 -18.13 -8.55 16.95
N GLY A 115 -17.82 -9.65 16.25
CA GLY A 115 -18.18 -9.80 14.82
C GLY A 115 -17.17 -9.17 13.84
N VAL A 116 -16.04 -8.64 14.34
CA VAL A 116 -14.89 -8.30 13.49
C VAL A 116 -14.01 -9.52 13.31
N VAL A 117 -13.73 -9.87 12.06
CA VAL A 117 -12.73 -10.87 11.68
C VAL A 117 -11.40 -10.15 11.49
N LEU A 118 -10.34 -10.59 12.14
CA LEU A 118 -8.98 -10.06 11.96
C LEU A 118 -8.18 -10.99 11.05
N THR A 119 -7.60 -10.44 10.00
CA THR A 119 -6.66 -11.12 9.10
C THR A 119 -5.49 -10.17 8.82
N PRO A 120 -4.59 -9.95 9.79
CA PRO A 120 -3.55 -8.91 9.72
C PRO A 120 -2.42 -9.33 8.80
N VAL A 121 -2.58 -9.11 7.49
CA VAL A 121 -1.57 -9.47 6.47
C VAL A 121 -1.04 -8.26 5.68
N LEU A 122 -1.66 -7.07 5.85
CA LEU A 122 -1.24 -5.86 5.16
C LEU A 122 -0.77 -4.79 6.16
N ASP A 123 0.25 -4.04 5.78
CA ASP A 123 0.62 -2.81 6.45
C ASP A 123 -0.09 -1.59 5.84
N ALA A 124 0.10 -0.41 6.45
CA ALA A 124 -0.54 0.82 6.02
C ALA A 124 -0.10 1.27 4.61
N ALA A 125 1.14 1.00 4.21
CA ALA A 125 1.65 1.35 2.88
C ALA A 125 1.06 0.43 1.81
N GLU A 126 0.94 -0.86 2.10
CA GLU A 126 0.27 -1.84 1.22
C GLU A 126 -1.21 -1.51 1.04
N ILE A 127 -1.91 -1.09 2.11
CA ILE A 127 -3.32 -0.65 2.01
C ILE A 127 -3.44 0.62 1.16
N ALA A 128 -2.55 1.59 1.33
CA ALA A 128 -2.55 2.79 0.49
C ALA A 128 -2.33 2.45 -1.00
N ALA A 129 -1.38 1.57 -1.29
CA ALA A 129 -1.13 1.07 -2.64
C ALA A 129 -2.32 0.29 -3.20
N LEU A 130 -2.96 -0.57 -2.39
CA LEU A 130 -4.17 -1.30 -2.76
C LEU A 130 -5.30 -0.35 -3.16
N VAL A 131 -5.51 0.74 -2.41
CA VAL A 131 -6.51 1.77 -2.77
C VAL A 131 -6.14 2.45 -4.09
N ASP A 132 -4.84 2.73 -4.35
CA ASP A 132 -4.39 3.27 -5.64
C ASP A 132 -4.74 2.31 -6.79
N TYR A 133 -4.48 1.01 -6.63
CA TYR A 133 -4.85 -0.02 -7.59
C TYR A 133 -6.37 -0.08 -7.82
N LEU A 134 -7.16 -0.14 -6.76
CA LEU A 134 -8.62 -0.17 -6.86
C LEU A 134 -9.16 1.02 -7.65
N MET A 135 -8.71 2.22 -7.33
CA MET A 135 -9.14 3.45 -8.01
C MET A 135 -8.67 3.55 -9.46
N ALA A 136 -7.52 2.97 -9.78
CA ALA A 136 -6.95 3.03 -11.12
C ALA A 136 -7.45 1.92 -12.05
N LYS A 137 -7.89 0.77 -11.52
CA LYS A 137 -8.13 -0.44 -12.32
C LYS A 137 -9.50 -1.08 -12.14
N ILE A 138 -10.19 -0.80 -11.04
CA ILE A 138 -11.42 -1.51 -10.68
C ILE A 138 -12.61 -0.56 -10.57
N VAL A 139 -12.49 0.49 -9.76
CA VAL A 139 -13.60 1.42 -9.51
C VAL A 139 -13.97 2.19 -10.78
N GLY A 140 -15.20 2.05 -11.23
CA GLY A 140 -15.70 2.74 -12.43
C GLY A 140 -15.34 2.09 -13.76
N HIS A 141 -14.77 0.88 -13.73
CA HIS A 141 -14.35 0.14 -14.94
C HIS A 141 -15.20 -1.09 -15.25
#